data_5c4a8a92572b55c2ac6b52f9e9680838
#
_entry.id   5c4a8a92572b55c2ac6b52f9e9680838
#
_cell.length_a   1.000
_cell.length_b   1.000
_cell.length_c   1.000
_cell.angle_alpha   90.00
_cell.angle_beta   90.00
_cell.angle_gamma   90.00
#
_symmetry.space_group_name_H-M   'P 1'
#
loop_
_entity.id
_entity.type
_entity.pdbx_description
1 polymer ?
#
loop_
_entity_poly.entity_id
_entity_poly.type
_entity_poly.pdbx_seq_one_letter_code
_entity_poly.pdbx_strand_id
1 'polypeptide(L)'
;MLKKKNRFLAILTSALVFFVLVPFLGQAPSLTAEGETLSGFQLKRLLQSKDFVFINVHTPYEGEIGKTDSFIQYDEMMANQQMLPKDKDTPIVLYCKTGRMSAEALKTLKQMGYTDVHHLGGGMEAWKRSGGEVLDLSGLPKQVLPAEGFTLPVSWGDIGPRLVELGVIDAKKFEELVSMTDEEKKIFKEGGDYPIKIGPQNGQFVVDLLWALGLAQKSIVYDEGPLGKEYKDKQGNFASTGGWSLAKGDAVDYLNKFDLISLTPEQHKRVGEIAKNVYRPCCGNPTWFPDCNHGMAALAAIELLVSKGLSDEEIYKEVLKLNSFWFPDNYLMVATYFARQGTPWDKIDAKEVLGVKYSSAQGAGELYQKVGPLPYASGAGGSCGA
;
A
#
# COMPACT_ATOMS: atom_id res chain seq x y z
N MET A 1 -64.87 17.10 -76.96
CA MET A 1 -63.53 17.60 -77.38
C MET A 1 -62.82 18.24 -76.23
N LEU A 2 -61.97 17.58 -75.53
CA LEU A 2 -61.26 18.09 -74.36
C LEU A 2 -59.72 17.86 -74.62
N LYS A 3 -59.00 18.96 -74.68
CA LYS A 3 -57.52 18.98 -74.84
C LYS A 3 -56.87 18.63 -73.55
N LYS A 4 -56.00 17.55 -73.55
CA LYS A 4 -55.06 17.19 -72.49
C LYS A 4 -53.85 18.13 -72.53
N LYS A 5 -53.58 18.85 -71.44
CA LYS A 5 -52.33 19.58 -71.21
C LYS A 5 -51.34 18.64 -70.50
N ASN A 6 -50.25 18.35 -71.19
CA ASN A 6 -49.06 17.67 -70.52
C ASN A 6 -48.29 18.69 -69.69
N ARG A 7 -48.16 18.43 -68.42
CA ARG A 7 -47.20 19.12 -67.54
C ARG A 7 -45.94 18.24 -67.39
N PHE A 8 -44.85 18.73 -67.91
CA PHE A 8 -43.55 18.20 -67.62
C PHE A 8 -43.13 18.64 -66.21
N LEU A 9 -42.88 17.68 -65.32
CA LEU A 9 -42.34 17.90 -63.98
C LEU A 9 -40.81 17.67 -64.07
N ALA A 10 -40.05 18.77 -63.95
CA ALA A 10 -38.58 18.71 -63.86
C ALA A 10 -38.19 18.33 -62.43
N ILE A 11 -37.59 17.17 -62.24
CA ILE A 11 -37.02 16.69 -60.98
C ILE A 11 -35.60 17.24 -60.90
N LEU A 12 -35.38 18.24 -60.05
CA LEU A 12 -34.03 18.68 -59.64
C LEU A 12 -33.51 17.69 -58.59
N THR A 13 -32.55 16.86 -58.96
CA THR A 13 -31.78 16.04 -58.03
C THR A 13 -30.64 16.86 -57.45
N SER A 14 -30.85 17.39 -56.24
CA SER A 14 -29.81 18.00 -55.43
C SER A 14 -28.91 16.88 -54.86
N ALA A 15 -27.72 16.71 -55.41
CA ALA A 15 -26.68 15.86 -54.81
C ALA A 15 -26.13 16.53 -53.56
N LEU A 16 -26.56 16.07 -52.37
CA LEU A 16 -25.95 16.42 -51.09
C LEU A 16 -24.61 15.65 -50.99
N VAL A 17 -23.49 16.34 -51.19
CA VAL A 17 -22.16 15.79 -50.88
C VAL A 17 -21.98 15.84 -49.35
N PHE A 18 -22.15 14.69 -48.71
CA PHE A 18 -21.75 14.50 -47.31
C PHE A 18 -20.24 14.45 -47.23
N PHE A 19 -19.60 15.53 -46.78
CA PHE A 19 -18.24 15.49 -46.29
C PHE A 19 -18.24 14.72 -44.97
N VAL A 20 -17.88 13.43 -45.02
CA VAL A 20 -17.56 12.66 -43.83
C VAL A 20 -16.22 13.20 -43.33
N LEU A 21 -16.23 14.07 -42.34
CA LEU A 21 -15.04 14.38 -41.52
C LEU A 21 -14.65 13.09 -40.79
N VAL A 22 -13.77 12.30 -41.40
CA VAL A 22 -13.06 11.22 -40.69
C VAL A 22 -12.16 11.94 -39.69
N PRO A 23 -12.35 11.79 -38.37
CA PRO A 23 -11.40 12.32 -37.41
C PRO A 23 -10.06 11.64 -37.70
N PHE A 24 -9.04 12.42 -37.98
CA PHE A 24 -7.67 11.96 -38.03
C PHE A 24 -7.32 11.54 -36.61
N LEU A 25 -7.57 10.28 -36.28
CA LEU A 25 -7.02 9.64 -35.09
C LEU A 25 -5.51 9.61 -35.30
N GLY A 26 -4.83 10.65 -34.83
CA GLY A 26 -3.38 10.65 -34.77
C GLY A 26 -2.94 9.40 -34.04
N GLN A 27 -2.12 8.58 -34.67
CA GLN A 27 -1.53 7.41 -34.03
C GLN A 27 -0.88 7.86 -32.72
N ALA A 28 -1.16 7.15 -31.64
CA ALA A 28 -0.47 7.36 -30.38
C ALA A 28 1.05 7.29 -30.62
N PRO A 29 1.84 8.19 -30.00
CA PRO A 29 3.28 8.18 -30.17
C PRO A 29 3.82 6.82 -29.69
N SER A 30 4.56 6.12 -30.58
CA SER A 30 5.17 4.82 -30.30
C SER A 30 6.68 4.99 -30.16
N LEU A 31 7.27 4.29 -29.18
CA LEU A 31 8.72 4.26 -28.97
C LEU A 31 9.48 3.73 -30.17
N THR A 32 8.94 2.72 -30.88
CA THR A 32 9.56 2.11 -32.05
C THR A 32 9.83 3.07 -33.21
N ALA A 33 9.21 4.25 -33.21
CA ALA A 33 9.47 5.30 -34.19
C ALA A 33 10.59 6.27 -33.76
N GLU A 34 11.13 6.16 -32.55
CA GLU A 34 12.14 7.04 -31.99
C GLU A 34 13.53 6.38 -31.99
N GLY A 35 14.59 7.17 -31.99
CA GLY A 35 15.94 6.65 -31.83
C GLY A 35 16.25 6.22 -30.41
N GLU A 36 17.37 5.57 -30.18
CA GLU A 36 17.80 5.10 -28.84
C GLU A 36 17.91 6.22 -27.80
N THR A 37 18.17 7.44 -28.25
CA THR A 37 18.28 8.63 -27.38
C THR A 37 17.07 9.52 -27.55
N LEU A 38 16.27 9.64 -26.50
CA LEU A 38 15.09 10.49 -26.46
C LEU A 38 15.44 11.89 -25.95
N SER A 39 14.81 12.90 -26.54
CA SER A 39 14.79 14.26 -25.97
C SER A 39 13.72 14.38 -24.87
N GLY A 40 13.83 15.42 -24.03
CA GLY A 40 12.81 15.69 -23.00
C GLY A 40 11.40 15.94 -23.58
N PHE A 41 11.29 16.54 -24.77
CA PHE A 41 10.01 16.75 -25.45
C PHE A 41 9.41 15.45 -25.99
N GLN A 42 10.23 14.53 -26.52
CA GLN A 42 9.78 13.21 -26.96
C GLN A 42 9.27 12.40 -25.76
N LEU A 43 10.05 12.35 -24.67
CA LEU A 43 9.62 11.68 -23.44
C LEU A 43 8.31 12.26 -22.89
N LYS A 44 8.15 13.60 -22.87
CA LYS A 44 6.91 14.24 -22.39
C LYS A 44 5.68 13.79 -23.19
N ARG A 45 5.83 13.62 -24.51
CA ARG A 45 4.77 13.11 -25.38
C ARG A 45 4.49 11.63 -25.11
N LEU A 46 5.51 10.80 -24.98
CA LEU A 46 5.40 9.36 -24.70
C LEU A 46 4.76 9.07 -23.34
N LEU A 47 5.05 9.88 -22.32
CA LEU A 47 4.45 9.75 -20.99
C LEU A 47 2.92 10.04 -20.95
N GLN A 48 2.34 10.66 -22.01
CA GLN A 48 0.89 10.85 -22.07
C GLN A 48 0.14 9.53 -22.27
N SER A 49 0.71 8.60 -23.04
CA SER A 49 0.19 7.25 -23.30
C SER A 49 1.29 6.21 -23.06
N LYS A 50 1.84 6.20 -21.83
CA LYS A 50 3.00 5.37 -21.46
C LYS A 50 2.69 3.87 -21.66
N ASP A 51 3.47 3.23 -22.52
CA ASP A 51 3.42 1.79 -22.85
C ASP A 51 4.79 1.09 -22.71
N PHE A 52 5.69 1.65 -21.91
CA PHE A 52 7.07 1.19 -21.69
C PHE A 52 7.39 1.13 -20.19
N VAL A 53 8.40 0.35 -19.83
CA VAL A 53 8.99 0.34 -18.48
C VAL A 53 9.96 1.51 -18.35
N PHE A 54 9.73 2.37 -17.34
CA PHE A 54 10.48 3.59 -17.13
C PHE A 54 11.33 3.48 -15.86
N ILE A 55 12.66 3.47 -16.01
CA ILE A 55 13.61 3.17 -14.94
C ILE A 55 14.53 4.34 -14.66
N ASN A 56 14.56 4.78 -13.39
CA ASN A 56 15.59 5.67 -12.88
C ASN A 56 16.85 4.87 -12.56
N VAL A 57 17.98 5.23 -13.18
CA VAL A 57 19.25 4.54 -12.95
C VAL A 57 20.30 5.44 -12.28
N HIS A 58 19.88 6.58 -11.74
CA HIS A 58 20.78 7.58 -11.16
C HIS A 58 21.18 7.26 -9.73
N THR A 59 22.46 7.15 -9.46
CA THR A 59 23.03 6.99 -8.13
C THR A 59 24.09 8.05 -7.85
N PRO A 60 24.13 8.67 -6.62
CA PRO A 60 23.11 8.57 -5.57
C PRO A 60 21.76 9.13 -6.00
N TYR A 61 20.68 8.77 -5.30
CA TYR A 61 19.33 9.25 -5.62
C TYR A 61 19.23 10.79 -5.51
N GLU A 62 18.71 11.43 -6.55
CA GLU A 62 18.50 12.90 -6.62
C GLU A 62 17.11 13.28 -7.16
N GLY A 63 16.13 12.42 -6.95
CA GLY A 63 14.76 12.60 -7.40
C GLY A 63 14.38 11.74 -8.60
N GLU A 64 13.12 11.84 -9.02
CA GLU A 64 12.53 11.02 -10.08
C GLU A 64 11.66 11.83 -11.02
N ILE A 65 11.54 11.37 -12.27
CA ILE A 65 10.52 11.84 -13.20
C ILE A 65 9.21 11.13 -12.87
N GLY A 66 8.08 11.84 -12.86
CA GLY A 66 6.78 11.23 -12.64
C GLY A 66 6.51 10.03 -13.56
N LYS A 67 5.72 9.07 -13.10
CA LYS A 67 5.44 7.78 -13.78
C LYS A 67 6.65 6.84 -13.90
N THR A 68 7.73 7.05 -13.17
CA THR A 68 8.82 6.07 -13.01
C THR A 68 8.25 4.78 -12.43
N ASP A 69 8.60 3.63 -13.01
CA ASP A 69 8.18 2.31 -12.50
C ASP A 69 9.13 1.82 -11.40
N SER A 70 10.45 1.91 -11.64
CA SER A 70 11.43 1.40 -10.69
C SER A 70 12.71 2.24 -10.65
N PHE A 71 13.47 2.03 -9.57
CA PHE A 71 14.82 2.54 -9.39
C PHE A 71 15.78 1.35 -9.36
N ILE A 72 16.76 1.33 -10.28
CA ILE A 72 17.82 0.32 -10.33
C ILE A 72 19.11 1.04 -10.68
N GLN A 73 20.12 1.01 -9.83
CA GLN A 73 21.39 1.68 -10.09
C GLN A 73 22.01 1.19 -11.41
N TYR A 74 22.60 2.12 -12.18
CA TYR A 74 23.07 1.86 -13.55
C TYR A 74 24.08 0.70 -13.67
N ASP A 75 24.89 0.47 -12.64
CA ASP A 75 25.93 -0.56 -12.53
C ASP A 75 25.43 -1.86 -11.87
N GLU A 76 24.18 -1.90 -11.37
CA GLU A 76 23.57 -3.05 -10.73
C GLU A 76 22.50 -3.74 -11.58
N MET A 77 22.37 -3.41 -12.86
CA MET A 77 21.33 -3.98 -13.76
C MET A 77 21.38 -5.51 -13.82
N MET A 78 22.58 -6.11 -13.87
CA MET A 78 22.74 -7.57 -13.91
C MET A 78 22.37 -8.21 -12.58
N ALA A 79 22.73 -7.61 -11.44
CA ALA A 79 22.42 -8.12 -10.12
C ALA A 79 20.91 -8.07 -9.81
N ASN A 80 20.19 -7.12 -10.42
CA ASN A 80 18.76 -6.89 -10.24
C ASN A 80 17.93 -7.35 -11.45
N GLN A 81 18.38 -8.34 -12.23
CA GLN A 81 17.68 -8.82 -13.43
C GLN A 81 16.26 -9.31 -13.17
N GLN A 82 15.96 -9.78 -11.95
CA GLN A 82 14.61 -10.21 -11.53
C GLN A 82 13.58 -9.05 -11.50
N MET A 83 14.05 -7.82 -11.51
CA MET A 83 13.22 -6.60 -11.53
C MET A 83 12.99 -6.07 -12.94
N LEU A 84 13.67 -6.63 -13.91
CA LEU A 84 13.52 -6.26 -15.32
C LEU A 84 12.41 -7.12 -15.96
N PRO A 85 11.77 -6.64 -17.04
CA PRO A 85 10.80 -7.41 -17.78
C PRO A 85 11.36 -8.78 -18.20
N LYS A 86 10.56 -9.84 -18.09
CA LYS A 86 10.95 -11.19 -18.56
C LYS A 86 11.02 -11.25 -20.07
N ASP A 87 10.10 -10.57 -20.75
CA ASP A 87 10.08 -10.44 -22.19
C ASP A 87 11.12 -9.40 -22.61
N LYS A 88 12.07 -9.82 -23.44
CA LYS A 88 13.20 -9.01 -23.89
C LYS A 88 12.83 -7.96 -24.95
N ASP A 89 11.66 -8.09 -25.54
CA ASP A 89 11.12 -7.14 -26.51
C ASP A 89 10.26 -6.05 -25.84
N THR A 90 10.06 -6.13 -24.51
CA THR A 90 9.36 -5.09 -23.75
C THR A 90 10.11 -3.76 -23.87
N PRO A 91 9.45 -2.67 -24.30
CA PRO A 91 10.07 -1.36 -24.41
C PRO A 91 10.54 -0.83 -23.04
N ILE A 92 11.79 -0.38 -22.97
CA ILE A 92 12.39 0.18 -21.75
C ILE A 92 12.95 1.56 -22.03
N VAL A 93 12.63 2.52 -21.16
CA VAL A 93 13.24 3.86 -21.18
C VAL A 93 14.00 4.08 -19.88
N LEU A 94 15.29 4.38 -20.00
CA LEU A 94 16.20 4.65 -18.89
C LEU A 94 16.46 6.16 -18.77
N TYR A 95 16.64 6.63 -17.54
CA TYR A 95 17.14 7.98 -17.31
C TYR A 95 18.02 8.06 -16.06
N CYS A 96 18.87 9.09 -16.06
CA CYS A 96 19.64 9.51 -14.90
C CYS A 96 19.63 11.05 -14.84
N LYS A 97 20.51 11.67 -14.07
CA LYS A 97 20.60 13.14 -13.97
C LYS A 97 20.99 13.81 -15.30
N THR A 98 22.07 13.33 -15.93
CA THR A 98 22.69 13.98 -17.11
C THR A 98 22.70 13.13 -18.39
N GLY A 99 22.20 11.89 -18.34
CA GLY A 99 22.20 10.96 -19.48
C GLY A 99 23.40 10.00 -19.54
N ARG A 100 24.50 10.22 -18.79
CA ARG A 100 25.70 9.37 -18.80
C ARG A 100 25.41 7.96 -18.30
N MET A 101 24.94 7.84 -17.05
CA MET A 101 24.65 6.53 -16.42
C MET A 101 23.58 5.76 -17.20
N SER A 102 22.55 6.45 -17.71
CA SER A 102 21.49 5.78 -18.49
C SER A 102 21.99 5.29 -19.86
N ALA A 103 22.97 5.95 -20.46
CA ALA A 103 23.62 5.43 -21.69
C ALA A 103 24.49 4.20 -21.40
N GLU A 104 25.12 4.12 -20.23
CA GLU A 104 25.87 2.93 -19.80
C GLU A 104 24.92 1.76 -19.51
N ALA A 105 23.86 2.00 -18.73
CA ALA A 105 22.81 1.00 -18.43
C ALA A 105 22.12 0.47 -19.71
N LEU A 106 21.87 1.33 -20.71
CA LEU A 106 21.34 0.93 -22.01
C LEU A 106 22.24 -0.13 -22.68
N LYS A 107 23.55 0.08 -22.68
CA LYS A 107 24.51 -0.90 -23.24
C LYS A 107 24.44 -2.22 -22.50
N THR A 108 24.35 -2.18 -21.16
CA THR A 108 24.22 -3.37 -20.32
C THR A 108 22.94 -4.14 -20.65
N LEU A 109 21.78 -3.46 -20.75
CA LEU A 109 20.52 -4.12 -21.10
C LEU A 109 20.57 -4.77 -22.48
N LYS A 110 21.19 -4.12 -23.47
CA LYS A 110 21.40 -4.72 -24.80
C LYS A 110 22.28 -5.97 -24.75
N GLN A 111 23.33 -5.97 -23.95
CA GLN A 111 24.17 -7.16 -23.71
C GLN A 111 23.37 -8.29 -23.02
N MET A 112 22.36 -7.93 -22.21
CA MET A 112 21.43 -8.88 -21.58
C MET A 112 20.33 -9.37 -22.55
N GLY A 113 20.33 -8.91 -23.80
CA GLY A 113 19.44 -9.33 -24.87
C GLY A 113 18.13 -8.55 -25.00
N TYR A 114 17.99 -7.39 -24.33
CA TYR A 114 16.83 -6.53 -24.56
C TYR A 114 16.96 -5.79 -25.89
N THR A 115 15.89 -5.82 -26.70
CA THR A 115 15.91 -5.33 -28.09
C THR A 115 15.40 -3.90 -28.22
N ASP A 116 14.44 -3.48 -27.39
CA ASP A 116 13.79 -2.17 -27.43
C ASP A 116 14.15 -1.32 -26.19
N VAL A 117 15.37 -0.76 -26.19
CA VAL A 117 15.90 0.01 -25.07
C VAL A 117 16.27 1.42 -25.52
N HIS A 118 15.75 2.39 -24.79
CA HIS A 118 15.99 3.81 -25.01
C HIS A 118 16.51 4.49 -23.74
N HIS A 119 17.10 5.66 -23.87
CA HIS A 119 17.44 6.48 -22.71
C HIS A 119 17.17 7.97 -22.97
N LEU A 120 16.93 8.71 -21.89
CA LEU A 120 16.74 10.15 -21.94
C LEU A 120 18.10 10.87 -22.07
N GLY A 121 18.39 11.41 -23.26
CA GLY A 121 19.57 12.23 -23.49
C GLY A 121 19.52 13.52 -22.65
N GLY A 122 20.61 13.79 -21.92
CA GLY A 122 20.67 14.92 -20.99
C GLY A 122 19.87 14.71 -19.69
N GLY A 123 19.23 13.55 -19.51
CA GLY A 123 18.61 13.09 -18.27
C GLY A 123 17.58 14.04 -17.65
N MET A 124 17.44 14.01 -16.32
CA MET A 124 16.53 14.89 -15.57
C MET A 124 16.80 16.39 -15.83
N GLU A 125 18.02 16.77 -16.17
CA GLU A 125 18.32 18.15 -16.53
C GLU A 125 17.67 18.55 -17.87
N ALA A 126 17.69 17.68 -18.88
CA ALA A 126 16.99 17.92 -20.14
C ALA A 126 15.47 17.87 -19.94
N TRP A 127 14.98 17.01 -19.07
CA TRP A 127 13.58 16.96 -18.67
C TRP A 127 13.11 18.30 -18.09
N LYS A 128 13.86 18.86 -17.12
CA LYS A 128 13.56 20.17 -16.53
C LYS A 128 13.56 21.28 -17.59
N ARG A 129 14.53 21.27 -18.52
CA ARG A 129 14.55 22.25 -19.63
C ARG A 129 13.36 22.14 -20.58
N SER A 130 12.75 20.96 -20.68
CA SER A 130 11.51 20.75 -21.45
C SER A 130 10.23 21.12 -20.68
N GLY A 131 10.36 21.71 -19.49
CA GLY A 131 9.25 22.07 -18.61
C GLY A 131 8.64 20.87 -17.87
N GLY A 132 9.45 19.84 -17.62
CA GLY A 132 9.07 18.71 -16.75
C GLY A 132 9.51 18.95 -15.32
N GLU A 133 8.75 18.36 -14.36
CA GLU A 133 9.08 18.42 -12.95
C GLU A 133 9.80 17.14 -12.50
N VAL A 134 10.70 17.28 -11.54
CA VAL A 134 11.36 16.15 -10.87
C VAL A 134 10.79 16.05 -9.46
N LEU A 135 10.27 14.89 -9.11
CA LEU A 135 9.72 14.57 -7.80
C LEU A 135 10.87 14.27 -6.83
N ASP A 136 10.83 14.85 -5.65
CA ASP A 136 11.69 14.46 -4.55
C ASP A 136 10.88 13.58 -3.57
N LEU A 137 11.19 12.30 -3.54
CA LEU A 137 10.51 11.33 -2.67
C LEU A 137 11.26 11.10 -1.34
N SER A 138 12.38 11.79 -1.11
CA SER A 138 13.19 11.62 0.11
C SER A 138 12.46 12.01 1.39
N GLY A 139 11.41 12.81 1.27
CA GLY A 139 10.54 13.20 2.38
C GLY A 139 9.44 12.18 2.76
N LEU A 140 9.20 11.16 1.93
CA LEU A 140 8.14 10.17 2.19
C LEU A 140 8.31 9.41 3.51
N PRO A 141 9.52 8.96 3.91
CA PRO A 141 9.68 8.28 5.19
C PRO A 141 9.17 9.08 6.38
N LYS A 142 9.37 10.41 6.38
CA LYS A 142 8.87 11.29 7.46
C LYS A 142 7.35 11.45 7.44
N GLN A 143 6.72 11.30 6.30
CA GLN A 143 5.25 11.39 6.17
C GLN A 143 4.57 10.08 6.57
N VAL A 144 5.15 8.94 6.18
CA VAL A 144 4.60 7.60 6.43
C VAL A 144 4.91 7.13 7.85
N LEU A 145 6.12 7.42 8.33
CA LEU A 145 6.70 6.97 9.58
C LEU A 145 7.34 8.15 10.34
N PRO A 146 6.54 9.13 10.82
CA PRO A 146 7.09 10.26 11.56
C PRO A 146 7.83 9.78 12.81
N ALA A 147 8.94 10.43 13.12
CA ALA A 147 9.78 10.05 14.26
C ALA A 147 9.04 10.15 15.61
N GLU A 148 8.10 11.10 15.72
CA GLU A 148 7.21 11.28 16.87
C GLU A 148 6.09 10.25 16.95
N GLY A 149 5.91 9.41 15.93
CA GLY A 149 4.81 8.46 15.84
C GLY A 149 3.46 9.11 15.57
N PHE A 150 2.39 8.33 15.78
CA PHE A 150 1.01 8.78 15.73
C PHE A 150 0.31 8.57 17.07
N THR A 151 -0.62 9.45 17.39
CA THR A 151 -1.55 9.30 18.51
C THR A 151 -2.94 9.02 17.96
N LEU A 152 -3.54 7.91 18.37
CA LEU A 152 -4.90 7.55 18.00
C LEU A 152 -5.93 8.27 18.90
N PRO A 153 -7.14 8.54 18.41
CA PRO A 153 -8.20 9.22 19.17
C PRO A 153 -8.92 8.28 20.16
N VAL A 154 -8.20 7.31 20.70
CA VAL A 154 -8.65 6.32 21.69
C VAL A 154 -7.59 6.14 22.76
N SER A 155 -8.01 5.78 23.96
CA SER A 155 -7.13 5.56 25.11
C SER A 155 -7.13 4.10 25.54
N TRP A 156 -6.06 3.67 26.20
CA TRP A 156 -5.94 2.34 26.76
C TRP A 156 -6.94 2.05 27.88
N GLY A 157 -7.35 3.08 28.65
CA GLY A 157 -8.23 2.89 29.80
C GLY A 157 -7.65 1.89 30.79
N ASP A 158 -8.46 0.91 31.18
CA ASP A 158 -8.10 -0.18 32.10
C ASP A 158 -7.73 -1.50 31.38
N ILE A 159 -7.52 -1.47 30.06
CA ILE A 159 -7.27 -2.68 29.23
C ILE A 159 -6.10 -3.49 29.78
N GLY A 160 -4.94 -2.86 30.03
CA GLY A 160 -3.75 -3.55 30.52
C GLY A 160 -3.99 -4.34 31.79
N PRO A 161 -4.37 -3.68 32.93
CA PRO A 161 -4.64 -4.37 34.18
C PRO A 161 -5.77 -5.41 34.07
N ARG A 162 -6.81 -5.17 33.29
CA ARG A 162 -7.90 -6.14 33.10
C ARG A 162 -7.45 -7.41 32.37
N LEU A 163 -6.63 -7.28 31.34
CA LEU A 163 -6.09 -8.44 30.63
C LEU A 163 -5.20 -9.29 31.54
N VAL A 164 -4.45 -8.66 32.45
CA VAL A 164 -3.64 -9.36 33.46
C VAL A 164 -4.53 -10.03 34.51
N GLU A 165 -5.54 -9.33 35.04
CA GLU A 165 -6.51 -9.88 36.01
C GLU A 165 -7.20 -11.12 35.47
N LEU A 166 -7.67 -11.07 34.25
CA LEU A 166 -8.36 -12.16 33.57
C LEU A 166 -7.44 -13.32 33.19
N GLY A 167 -6.11 -13.14 33.22
CA GLY A 167 -5.12 -14.14 32.86
C GLY A 167 -4.85 -14.25 31.36
N VAL A 168 -5.47 -13.37 30.55
CA VAL A 168 -5.16 -13.26 29.11
C VAL A 168 -3.70 -12.91 28.90
N ILE A 169 -3.12 -12.14 29.84
CA ILE A 169 -1.71 -11.86 29.93
C ILE A 169 -1.16 -12.36 31.26
N ASP A 170 -0.08 -13.15 31.22
CA ASP A 170 0.77 -13.40 32.35
C ASP A 170 1.73 -12.21 32.51
N ALA A 171 1.55 -11.40 33.54
CA ALA A 171 2.31 -10.18 33.73
C ALA A 171 3.83 -10.40 33.75
N LYS A 172 4.29 -11.51 34.37
CA LYS A 172 5.70 -11.84 34.46
C LYS A 172 6.28 -12.14 33.08
N LYS A 173 5.62 -13.00 32.30
CA LYS A 173 6.05 -13.32 30.93
C LYS A 173 6.07 -12.07 30.05
N PHE A 174 5.05 -11.22 30.16
CA PHE A 174 4.97 -9.98 29.37
C PHE A 174 6.11 -9.03 29.70
N GLU A 175 6.38 -8.79 30.99
CA GLU A 175 7.48 -7.92 31.44
C GLU A 175 8.89 -8.47 31.07
N GLU A 176 9.05 -9.78 30.96
CA GLU A 176 10.31 -10.41 30.53
C GLU A 176 10.55 -10.30 29.02
N LEU A 177 9.51 -10.34 28.21
CA LEU A 177 9.60 -10.45 26.75
C LEU A 177 9.31 -9.16 25.98
N VAL A 178 8.51 -8.26 26.57
CA VAL A 178 8.12 -7.01 25.94
C VAL A 178 8.83 -5.83 26.60
N SER A 179 9.69 -5.16 25.85
CA SER A 179 10.33 -3.95 26.31
C SER A 179 9.33 -2.82 26.49
N MET A 180 9.29 -2.20 27.64
CA MET A 180 8.35 -1.14 27.99
C MET A 180 9.06 0.08 28.58
N THR A 181 8.66 1.25 28.15
CA THR A 181 8.98 2.53 28.80
C THR A 181 8.27 2.63 30.16
N ASP A 182 8.62 3.62 30.96
CA ASP A 182 7.95 3.82 32.26
C ASP A 182 6.47 4.23 32.11
N GLU A 183 6.10 4.93 31.01
CA GLU A 183 4.69 5.23 30.68
C GLU A 183 3.94 3.93 30.32
N GLU A 184 4.53 3.08 29.49
CA GLU A 184 3.92 1.81 29.09
C GLU A 184 3.77 0.82 30.25
N LYS A 185 4.71 0.81 31.20
CA LYS A 185 4.56 0.05 32.44
C LYS A 185 3.38 0.52 33.28
N LYS A 186 3.11 1.84 33.32
CA LYS A 186 1.92 2.38 34.01
C LYS A 186 0.65 2.00 33.27
N ILE A 187 0.61 2.14 31.95
CA ILE A 187 -0.52 1.68 31.10
C ILE A 187 -0.81 0.21 31.38
N PHE A 188 0.22 -0.62 31.38
CA PHE A 188 0.09 -2.06 31.56
C PHE A 188 -0.38 -2.47 32.96
N LYS A 189 0.16 -1.83 34.02
CA LYS A 189 -0.08 -2.21 35.41
C LYS A 189 -1.25 -1.48 36.09
N GLU A 190 -1.42 -0.19 35.77
CA GLU A 190 -2.33 0.70 36.49
C GLU A 190 -3.52 1.12 35.61
N GLY A 191 -3.33 1.12 34.28
CA GLY A 191 -4.30 1.69 33.36
C GLY A 191 -4.33 3.22 33.45
N GLY A 192 -5.35 3.82 32.86
CA GLY A 192 -5.57 5.26 32.88
C GLY A 192 -5.91 5.84 31.51
N ASP A 193 -6.24 7.11 31.47
CA ASP A 193 -6.59 7.80 30.22
C ASP A 193 -5.33 8.18 29.40
N TYR A 194 -4.55 7.16 29.05
CA TYR A 194 -3.40 7.28 28.18
C TYR A 194 -3.83 7.02 26.74
N PRO A 195 -3.67 7.99 25.81
CA PRO A 195 -3.98 7.75 24.41
C PRO A 195 -3.08 6.66 23.82
N ILE A 196 -3.62 5.88 22.89
CA ILE A 196 -2.82 4.90 22.16
C ILE A 196 -1.87 5.64 21.23
N LYS A 197 -0.57 5.49 21.49
CA LYS A 197 0.50 6.06 20.66
C LYS A 197 1.28 4.92 20.01
N ILE A 198 1.59 5.05 18.71
CA ILE A 198 2.46 4.13 18.00
C ILE A 198 3.60 4.90 17.35
N GLY A 199 4.81 4.40 17.49
CA GLY A 199 6.03 5.01 16.96
C GLY A 199 7.13 3.98 16.72
N PRO A 200 8.34 4.43 16.33
CA PRO A 200 9.43 3.56 15.91
C PRO A 200 9.92 2.56 16.97
N GLN A 201 9.65 2.83 18.25
CA GLN A 201 10.24 2.06 19.36
C GLN A 201 9.24 1.22 20.15
N ASN A 202 7.93 1.36 19.88
CA ASN A 202 6.90 0.70 20.69
C ASN A 202 5.91 -0.14 19.89
N GLY A 203 6.19 -0.40 18.62
CA GLY A 203 5.32 -1.22 17.77
C GLY A 203 5.01 -2.58 18.39
N GLN A 204 5.99 -3.22 19.06
CA GLN A 204 5.81 -4.51 19.73
C GLN A 204 4.85 -4.41 20.93
N PHE A 205 5.04 -3.43 21.82
CA PHE A 205 4.12 -3.21 22.95
C PHE A 205 2.68 -2.98 22.48
N VAL A 206 2.51 -2.13 21.46
CA VAL A 206 1.18 -1.80 20.92
C VAL A 206 0.53 -3.02 20.25
N VAL A 207 1.28 -3.77 19.44
CA VAL A 207 0.71 -4.96 18.77
C VAL A 207 0.34 -6.04 19.78
N ASP A 208 1.17 -6.29 20.79
CA ASP A 208 0.92 -7.36 21.78
C ASP A 208 -0.27 -7.04 22.68
N LEU A 209 -0.38 -5.79 23.14
CA LEU A 209 -1.51 -5.41 23.99
C LEU A 209 -2.83 -5.40 23.21
N LEU A 210 -2.83 -4.92 21.97
CA LEU A 210 -3.98 -5.01 21.07
C LEU A 210 -4.29 -6.46 20.65
N TRP A 211 -3.27 -7.29 20.47
CA TRP A 211 -3.47 -8.72 20.17
C TRP A 211 -4.16 -9.43 21.32
N ALA A 212 -3.68 -9.25 22.55
CA ALA A 212 -4.32 -9.81 23.74
C ALA A 212 -5.79 -9.34 23.88
N LEU A 213 -6.03 -8.04 23.63
CA LEU A 213 -7.39 -7.49 23.65
C LEU A 213 -8.27 -8.14 22.57
N GLY A 214 -7.81 -8.19 21.31
CA GLY A 214 -8.56 -8.76 20.19
C GLY A 214 -8.82 -10.26 20.36
N LEU A 215 -7.88 -11.00 20.96
CA LEU A 215 -8.09 -12.40 21.32
C LEU A 215 -9.25 -12.58 22.31
N ALA A 216 -9.28 -11.74 23.36
CA ALA A 216 -10.16 -11.93 24.49
C ALA A 216 -11.56 -11.29 24.32
N GLN A 217 -11.65 -10.22 23.55
CA GLN A 217 -12.87 -9.46 23.29
C GLN A 217 -13.91 -10.26 22.53
N LYS A 218 -15.16 -10.19 22.95
CA LYS A 218 -16.31 -10.72 22.20
C LYS A 218 -16.51 -9.95 20.92
N SER A 219 -16.52 -10.65 19.78
CA SER A 219 -16.61 -10.02 18.48
C SER A 219 -17.48 -10.81 17.51
N ILE A 220 -18.25 -10.10 16.68
CA ILE A 220 -18.98 -10.67 15.55
C ILE A 220 -18.05 -11.43 14.58
N VAL A 221 -16.77 -11.05 14.55
CA VAL A 221 -15.76 -11.68 13.69
C VAL A 221 -15.54 -13.15 14.07
N TYR A 222 -15.68 -13.49 15.35
CA TYR A 222 -15.63 -14.89 15.79
C TYR A 222 -16.99 -15.58 15.68
N ASP A 223 -18.07 -14.84 15.87
CA ASP A 223 -19.43 -15.43 15.80
C ASP A 223 -19.83 -15.75 14.36
N GLU A 224 -19.38 -14.96 13.38
CA GLU A 224 -19.82 -15.06 11.98
C GLU A 224 -18.66 -15.29 10.97
N GLY A 225 -17.43 -14.97 11.34
CA GLY A 225 -16.27 -15.10 10.47
C GLY A 225 -15.66 -16.51 10.44
N PRO A 226 -14.71 -16.76 9.53
CA PRO A 226 -14.14 -18.07 9.29
C PRO A 226 -13.51 -18.71 10.53
N LEU A 227 -12.77 -17.93 11.34
CA LEU A 227 -12.07 -18.45 12.52
C LEU A 227 -13.04 -19.09 13.54
N GLY A 228 -14.22 -18.52 13.71
CA GLY A 228 -15.22 -19.03 14.63
C GLY A 228 -16.19 -20.06 14.04
N LYS A 229 -16.45 -20.01 12.71
CA LYS A 229 -17.38 -20.94 12.03
C LYS A 229 -16.68 -22.12 11.37
N GLU A 230 -15.75 -21.84 10.46
CA GLU A 230 -15.12 -22.89 9.64
C GLU A 230 -14.02 -23.62 10.42
N TYR A 231 -13.33 -22.90 11.32
CA TYR A 231 -12.17 -23.40 12.05
C TYR A 231 -12.41 -23.52 13.57
N LYS A 232 -13.66 -23.59 14.00
CA LYS A 232 -14.06 -23.58 15.43
C LYS A 232 -13.26 -24.55 16.30
N ASP A 233 -12.97 -25.76 15.83
CA ASP A 233 -12.24 -26.79 16.59
C ASP A 233 -10.71 -26.76 16.30
N LYS A 234 -10.22 -25.79 15.53
CA LYS A 234 -8.83 -25.67 15.09
C LYS A 234 -8.23 -24.29 15.37
N GLN A 235 -8.91 -23.48 16.16
CA GLN A 235 -8.51 -22.08 16.43
C GLN A 235 -7.11 -21.99 17.01
N GLY A 236 -6.71 -22.92 17.88
CA GLY A 236 -5.36 -23.02 18.43
C GLY A 236 -4.24 -23.31 17.43
N ASN A 237 -4.58 -23.70 16.20
CA ASN A 237 -3.57 -23.93 15.16
C ASN A 237 -3.16 -22.64 14.41
N PHE A 238 -3.86 -21.53 14.66
CA PHE A 238 -3.53 -20.24 14.04
C PHE A 238 -2.57 -19.44 14.92
N ALA A 239 -1.65 -18.73 14.28
CA ALA A 239 -0.69 -17.86 14.96
C ALA A 239 -1.37 -16.82 15.86
N SER A 240 -2.54 -16.34 15.46
CA SER A 240 -3.36 -15.40 16.24
C SER A 240 -3.82 -15.92 17.59
N THR A 241 -4.04 -17.23 17.71
CA THR A 241 -4.57 -17.87 18.93
C THR A 241 -3.51 -18.72 19.61
N GLY A 242 -3.11 -19.85 19.00
CA GLY A 242 -2.08 -20.71 19.58
C GLY A 242 -0.68 -20.10 19.64
N GLY A 243 -0.42 -19.07 18.83
CA GLY A 243 0.82 -18.30 18.92
C GLY A 243 0.89 -17.33 20.11
N TRP A 244 -0.22 -17.04 20.79
CA TRP A 244 -0.23 -16.19 21.98
C TRP A 244 0.34 -16.92 23.21
N SER A 245 1.64 -16.89 23.36
CA SER A 245 2.36 -17.59 24.44
C SER A 245 2.38 -16.84 25.78
N LEU A 246 1.90 -15.60 25.81
CA LEU A 246 1.93 -14.72 26.97
C LEU A 246 0.73 -14.90 27.92
N ALA A 247 -0.18 -15.83 27.64
CA ALA A 247 -1.32 -16.15 28.51
C ALA A 247 -0.92 -16.94 29.77
N LYS A 248 -1.78 -16.88 30.79
CA LYS A 248 -1.79 -17.86 31.90
C LYS A 248 -2.56 -19.10 31.43
N GLY A 249 -1.86 -20.13 30.97
CA GLY A 249 -2.50 -21.34 30.42
C GLY A 249 -2.63 -21.29 28.89
N ASP A 250 -3.67 -21.94 28.36
CA ASP A 250 -3.90 -22.01 26.91
C ASP A 250 -4.63 -20.76 26.41
N ALA A 251 -4.09 -20.15 25.37
CA ALA A 251 -4.67 -18.96 24.75
C ALA A 251 -6.09 -19.18 24.21
N VAL A 252 -6.39 -20.40 23.74
CA VAL A 252 -7.73 -20.77 23.24
C VAL A 252 -8.80 -20.57 24.30
N ASP A 253 -8.46 -20.76 25.58
CA ASP A 253 -9.39 -20.58 26.70
C ASP A 253 -9.91 -19.14 26.85
N TYR A 254 -9.23 -18.19 26.25
CA TYR A 254 -9.58 -16.77 26.32
C TYR A 254 -10.26 -16.22 25.06
N LEU A 255 -10.23 -16.97 23.96
CA LEU A 255 -10.75 -16.50 22.68
C LEU A 255 -12.25 -16.17 22.74
N ASN A 256 -12.62 -14.93 22.33
CA ASN A 256 -14.02 -14.48 22.24
C ASN A 256 -14.82 -14.58 23.56
N LYS A 257 -14.17 -14.35 24.70
CA LYS A 257 -14.75 -14.71 26.01
C LYS A 257 -15.29 -13.53 26.82
N PHE A 258 -14.70 -12.36 26.67
CA PHE A 258 -14.97 -11.22 27.55
C PHE A 258 -15.54 -10.04 26.80
N ASP A 259 -16.41 -9.28 27.44
CA ASP A 259 -16.91 -7.99 26.95
C ASP A 259 -16.04 -6.88 27.55
N LEU A 260 -14.89 -6.64 26.91
CA LEU A 260 -13.90 -5.64 27.35
C LEU A 260 -14.17 -4.27 26.71
N ILE A 261 -14.73 -4.28 25.51
CA ILE A 261 -15.15 -3.08 24.77
C ILE A 261 -16.66 -3.23 24.54
N SER A 262 -17.45 -2.44 25.28
CA SER A 262 -18.90 -2.49 25.12
C SER A 262 -19.31 -1.93 23.76
N LEU A 263 -19.88 -2.79 22.92
CA LEU A 263 -20.36 -2.47 21.57
C LEU A 263 -21.86 -2.76 21.45
N THR A 264 -22.61 -1.88 20.81
CA THR A 264 -23.98 -2.16 20.42
C THR A 264 -24.03 -3.19 19.27
N PRO A 265 -25.17 -3.87 19.02
CA PRO A 265 -25.32 -4.76 17.87
C PRO A 265 -24.97 -4.09 16.53
N GLU A 266 -25.32 -2.82 16.35
CA GLU A 266 -25.02 -2.04 15.17
C GLU A 266 -23.52 -1.79 15.03
N GLN A 267 -22.84 -1.50 16.16
CA GLN A 267 -21.38 -1.34 16.20
C GLN A 267 -20.66 -2.65 15.88
N HIS A 268 -21.10 -3.78 16.43
CA HIS A 268 -20.57 -5.11 16.07
C HIS A 268 -20.69 -5.38 14.57
N LYS A 269 -21.85 -5.13 13.97
CA LYS A 269 -22.04 -5.28 12.51
C LYS A 269 -21.08 -4.39 11.72
N ARG A 270 -20.91 -3.13 12.16
CA ARG A 270 -19.99 -2.18 11.54
C ARG A 270 -18.54 -2.63 11.63
N VAL A 271 -18.11 -3.19 12.79
CA VAL A 271 -16.79 -3.83 12.94
C VAL A 271 -16.59 -4.91 11.87
N GLY A 272 -17.56 -5.78 11.67
CA GLY A 272 -17.50 -6.83 10.65
C GLY A 272 -17.31 -6.28 9.25
N GLU A 273 -18.06 -5.23 8.85
CA GLU A 273 -17.95 -4.63 7.53
C GLU A 273 -16.59 -3.94 7.31
N ILE A 274 -16.04 -3.27 8.31
CA ILE A 274 -14.70 -2.66 8.24
C ILE A 274 -13.63 -3.76 8.16
N ALA A 275 -13.71 -4.77 9.01
CA ALA A 275 -12.74 -5.86 9.09
C ALA A 275 -12.59 -6.65 7.78
N LYS A 276 -13.63 -6.73 6.95
CA LYS A 276 -13.58 -7.35 5.60
C LYS A 276 -12.68 -6.61 4.62
N ASN A 277 -12.42 -5.31 4.85
CA ASN A 277 -11.66 -4.45 3.96
C ASN A 277 -10.26 -4.11 4.49
N VAL A 278 -9.87 -4.60 5.66
CA VAL A 278 -8.56 -4.35 6.27
C VAL A 278 -7.69 -5.60 6.15
N TYR A 279 -6.67 -5.52 5.31
CA TYR A 279 -5.64 -6.54 5.11
C TYR A 279 -4.33 -6.12 5.78
N ARG A 280 -3.36 -7.04 5.82
CA ARG A 280 -2.00 -6.80 6.30
C ARG A 280 -0.99 -7.63 5.50
N PRO A 281 0.24 -7.09 5.27
CA PRO A 281 1.22 -7.70 4.36
C PRO A 281 1.76 -9.06 4.80
N CYS A 282 1.60 -9.44 6.08
CA CYS A 282 2.09 -10.72 6.59
C CYS A 282 1.25 -11.94 6.15
N CYS A 283 0.03 -11.74 5.65
CA CYS A 283 -0.86 -12.85 5.26
C CYS A 283 -1.83 -12.45 4.13
N GLY A 284 -2.59 -13.42 3.63
CA GLY A 284 -3.56 -13.22 2.55
C GLY A 284 -4.97 -12.90 3.00
N ASN A 285 -5.26 -12.93 4.31
CA ASN A 285 -6.61 -12.83 4.85
C ASN A 285 -6.95 -11.43 5.33
N PRO A 286 -8.21 -10.97 5.22
CA PRO A 286 -8.67 -9.75 5.85
C PRO A 286 -8.78 -9.91 7.38
N THR A 287 -8.90 -8.81 8.10
CA THR A 287 -9.15 -8.81 9.56
C THR A 287 -10.46 -9.53 9.94
N TRP A 288 -11.39 -9.71 9.01
CA TRP A 288 -12.54 -10.59 9.16
C TRP A 288 -12.16 -12.07 9.41
N PHE A 289 -10.96 -12.48 8.98
CA PHE A 289 -10.32 -13.73 9.36
C PHE A 289 -8.96 -13.40 10.02
N PRO A 290 -8.96 -13.10 11.34
CA PRO A 290 -7.77 -12.67 12.06
C PRO A 290 -6.87 -13.86 12.43
N ASP A 291 -6.21 -14.45 11.44
CA ASP A 291 -5.40 -15.66 11.55
C ASP A 291 -3.97 -15.43 12.07
N CYS A 292 -3.56 -14.17 12.24
CA CYS A 292 -2.26 -13.77 12.76
C CYS A 292 -2.37 -12.68 13.85
N ASN A 293 -1.28 -12.45 14.59
CA ASN A 293 -1.18 -11.42 15.65
C ASN A 293 -1.64 -10.02 15.20
N HIS A 294 -1.11 -9.53 14.07
CA HIS A 294 -1.51 -8.23 13.53
C HIS A 294 -2.99 -8.18 13.13
N GLY A 295 -3.56 -9.31 12.69
CA GLY A 295 -5.00 -9.40 12.42
C GLY A 295 -5.84 -9.24 13.67
N MET A 296 -5.45 -9.88 14.77
CA MET A 296 -6.09 -9.70 16.08
C MET A 296 -5.91 -8.27 16.60
N ALA A 297 -4.71 -7.72 16.51
CA ALA A 297 -4.42 -6.35 16.93
C ALA A 297 -5.23 -5.32 16.12
N ALA A 298 -5.33 -5.49 14.81
CA ALA A 298 -6.15 -4.63 13.96
C ALA A 298 -7.65 -4.74 14.30
N LEU A 299 -8.14 -5.94 14.63
CA LEU A 299 -9.52 -6.14 15.08
C LEU A 299 -9.81 -5.33 16.35
N ALA A 300 -8.97 -5.46 17.37
CA ALA A 300 -9.11 -4.69 18.62
C ALA A 300 -9.08 -3.19 18.38
N ALA A 301 -8.19 -2.71 17.53
CA ALA A 301 -8.12 -1.30 17.16
C ALA A 301 -9.40 -0.83 16.48
N ILE A 302 -9.95 -1.60 15.53
CA ILE A 302 -11.22 -1.29 14.86
C ILE A 302 -12.37 -1.22 15.90
N GLU A 303 -12.44 -2.17 16.83
CA GLU A 303 -13.46 -2.21 17.88
C GLU A 303 -13.38 -0.99 18.80
N LEU A 304 -12.18 -0.61 19.24
CA LEU A 304 -11.97 0.60 20.04
C LEU A 304 -12.40 1.87 19.29
N LEU A 305 -12.03 2.00 18.01
CA LEU A 305 -12.36 3.16 17.18
C LEU A 305 -13.88 3.23 16.90
N VAL A 306 -14.51 2.10 16.61
CA VAL A 306 -15.98 2.00 16.45
C VAL A 306 -16.70 2.36 17.74
N SER A 307 -16.23 1.91 18.91
CA SER A 307 -16.84 2.23 20.20
C SER A 307 -16.85 3.73 20.49
N LYS A 308 -15.88 4.46 19.97
CA LYS A 308 -15.79 5.95 20.09
C LYS A 308 -16.65 6.68 19.06
N GLY A 309 -17.30 5.97 18.14
CA GLY A 309 -18.22 6.57 17.16
C GLY A 309 -17.54 7.27 15.98
N LEU A 310 -16.27 6.97 15.70
CA LEU A 310 -15.58 7.53 14.52
C LEU A 310 -16.27 7.08 13.23
N SER A 311 -16.18 7.89 12.17
CA SER A 311 -16.60 7.49 10.82
C SER A 311 -15.72 6.37 10.27
N ASP A 312 -16.21 5.64 9.26
CA ASP A 312 -15.43 4.57 8.61
C ASP A 312 -14.13 5.10 7.99
N GLU A 313 -14.19 6.29 7.38
CA GLU A 313 -13.02 6.95 6.81
C GLU A 313 -11.94 7.24 7.85
N GLU A 314 -12.35 7.78 9.02
CA GLU A 314 -11.44 8.02 10.14
C GLU A 314 -10.83 6.71 10.66
N ILE A 315 -11.64 5.65 10.79
CA ILE A 315 -11.16 4.35 11.26
C ILE A 315 -10.13 3.77 10.29
N TYR A 316 -10.36 3.79 8.97
CA TYR A 316 -9.37 3.34 8.01
C TYR A 316 -8.06 4.15 8.10
N LYS A 317 -8.12 5.47 8.30
CA LYS A 317 -6.94 6.30 8.48
C LYS A 317 -6.15 5.93 9.74
N GLU A 318 -6.84 5.69 10.86
CA GLU A 318 -6.18 5.31 12.12
C GLU A 318 -5.55 3.91 12.04
N VAL A 319 -6.24 2.94 11.43
CA VAL A 319 -5.69 1.59 11.20
C VAL A 319 -4.50 1.63 10.23
N LEU A 320 -4.52 2.51 9.24
CA LEU A 320 -3.38 2.70 8.33
C LEU A 320 -2.14 3.18 9.07
N LYS A 321 -2.27 4.08 10.06
CA LYS A 321 -1.16 4.53 10.91
C LYS A 321 -0.53 3.35 11.67
N LEU A 322 -1.35 2.48 12.26
CA LEU A 322 -0.88 1.27 12.95
C LEU A 322 -0.12 0.34 11.99
N ASN A 323 -0.76 0.00 10.87
CA ASN A 323 -0.15 -0.86 9.86
C ASN A 323 1.15 -0.29 9.30
N SER A 324 1.26 1.04 9.16
CA SER A 324 2.50 1.67 8.66
C SER A 324 3.69 1.40 9.59
N PHE A 325 3.49 1.44 10.90
CA PHE A 325 4.55 1.12 11.85
C PHE A 325 4.79 -0.39 12.02
N TRP A 326 3.78 -1.23 11.82
CA TRP A 326 3.94 -2.69 11.84
C TRP A 326 4.60 -3.23 10.57
N PHE A 327 4.42 -2.55 9.42
CA PHE A 327 4.92 -2.97 8.10
C PHE A 327 5.56 -1.80 7.34
N PRO A 328 6.63 -1.18 7.89
CA PRO A 328 7.18 0.08 7.38
C PRO A 328 7.57 0.01 5.91
N ASP A 329 8.25 -1.04 5.49
CA ASP A 329 8.73 -1.17 4.11
C ASP A 329 7.57 -1.26 3.11
N ASN A 330 6.49 -1.99 3.46
CA ASN A 330 5.33 -2.07 2.58
C ASN A 330 4.67 -0.71 2.37
N TYR A 331 4.47 0.06 3.44
CA TYR A 331 3.78 1.35 3.32
C TYR A 331 4.66 2.45 2.75
N LEU A 332 5.97 2.36 2.87
CA LEU A 332 6.91 3.18 2.10
C LEU A 332 6.84 2.86 0.60
N MET A 333 6.69 1.60 0.23
CA MET A 333 6.46 1.20 -1.17
C MET A 333 5.12 1.71 -1.70
N VAL A 334 4.04 1.58 -0.90
CA VAL A 334 2.73 2.14 -1.25
C VAL A 334 2.84 3.64 -1.49
N ALA A 335 3.44 4.38 -0.56
CA ALA A 335 3.62 5.82 -0.68
C ALA A 335 4.42 6.22 -1.93
N THR A 336 5.50 5.48 -2.21
CA THR A 336 6.32 5.67 -3.41
C THR A 336 5.52 5.43 -4.68
N TYR A 337 4.76 4.34 -4.73
CA TYR A 337 3.90 4.01 -5.87
C TYR A 337 2.90 5.14 -6.17
N PHE A 338 2.16 5.59 -5.15
CA PHE A 338 1.17 6.65 -5.31
C PHE A 338 1.81 8.00 -5.67
N ALA A 339 2.94 8.34 -5.04
CA ALA A 339 3.66 9.57 -5.36
C ALA A 339 4.16 9.60 -6.82
N ARG A 340 4.65 8.47 -7.34
CA ARG A 340 5.01 8.31 -8.76
C ARG A 340 3.82 8.50 -9.71
N GLN A 341 2.60 8.18 -9.24
CA GLN A 341 1.35 8.41 -9.98
C GLN A 341 0.78 9.82 -9.76
N GLY A 342 1.44 10.67 -8.98
CA GLY A 342 1.02 12.03 -8.70
C GLY A 342 0.05 12.19 -7.54
N THR A 343 -0.14 11.15 -6.72
CA THR A 343 -0.99 11.21 -5.52
C THR A 343 -0.11 11.28 -4.26
N PRO A 344 -0.10 12.39 -3.51
CA PRO A 344 0.66 12.51 -2.27
C PRO A 344 0.07 11.62 -1.16
N TRP A 345 0.93 11.22 -0.21
CA TRP A 345 0.55 10.32 0.88
C TRP A 345 -0.65 10.80 1.71
N ASP A 346 -0.76 12.09 1.96
CA ASP A 346 -1.87 12.70 2.72
C ASP A 346 -3.21 12.74 1.95
N LYS A 347 -3.21 12.37 0.67
CA LYS A 347 -4.39 12.35 -0.23
C LYS A 347 -4.82 10.95 -0.66
N ILE A 348 -4.13 9.91 -0.20
CA ILE A 348 -4.51 8.53 -0.54
C ILE A 348 -5.83 8.14 0.12
N ASP A 349 -6.54 7.22 -0.50
CA ASP A 349 -7.68 6.54 0.13
C ASP A 349 -7.17 5.42 1.05
N ALA A 350 -7.30 5.61 2.37
CA ALA A 350 -6.83 4.66 3.36
C ALA A 350 -7.54 3.28 3.24
N LYS A 351 -8.82 3.26 2.86
CA LYS A 351 -9.56 2.01 2.62
C LYS A 351 -9.00 1.25 1.41
N GLU A 352 -8.72 1.95 0.31
CA GLU A 352 -8.09 1.35 -0.87
C GLU A 352 -6.73 0.77 -0.52
N VAL A 353 -5.91 1.53 0.19
CA VAL A 353 -4.55 1.12 0.59
C VAL A 353 -4.57 -0.08 1.53
N LEU A 354 -5.47 -0.12 2.52
CA LEU A 354 -5.64 -1.26 3.43
C LEU A 354 -6.26 -2.49 2.76
N GLY A 355 -6.77 -2.35 1.54
CA GLY A 355 -7.41 -3.41 0.78
C GLY A 355 -6.43 -4.48 0.25
N VAL A 356 -6.98 -5.55 -0.31
CA VAL A 356 -6.26 -6.73 -0.81
C VAL A 356 -5.13 -6.39 -1.78
N LYS A 357 -5.32 -5.37 -2.61
CA LYS A 357 -4.40 -4.97 -3.67
C LYS A 357 -3.03 -4.47 -3.17
N TYR A 358 -2.99 -3.82 -2.01
CA TYR A 358 -1.77 -3.18 -1.49
C TYR A 358 -1.33 -3.75 -0.14
N SER A 359 -2.25 -4.30 0.64
CA SER A 359 -2.01 -4.73 2.01
C SER A 359 -2.21 -6.22 2.25
N SER A 360 -2.45 -7.06 1.23
CA SER A 360 -2.30 -8.50 1.38
C SER A 360 -0.86 -8.94 1.06
N ALA A 361 -0.45 -10.12 1.52
CA ALA A 361 0.86 -10.67 1.19
C ALA A 361 1.12 -10.74 -0.32
N GLN A 362 0.10 -11.14 -1.10
CA GLN A 362 0.19 -11.14 -2.56
C GLN A 362 0.30 -9.72 -3.11
N GLY A 363 -0.59 -8.81 -2.69
CA GLY A 363 -0.60 -7.41 -3.15
C GLY A 363 0.70 -6.68 -2.82
N ALA A 364 1.25 -6.89 -1.62
CA ALA A 364 2.55 -6.38 -1.21
C ALA A 364 3.69 -6.92 -2.09
N GLY A 365 3.67 -8.22 -2.40
CA GLY A 365 4.64 -8.85 -3.31
C GLY A 365 4.57 -8.31 -4.73
N GLU A 366 3.37 -8.11 -5.28
CA GLU A 366 3.16 -7.50 -6.60
C GLU A 366 3.61 -6.03 -6.62
N LEU A 367 3.36 -5.30 -5.52
CA LEU A 367 3.80 -3.92 -5.38
C LEU A 367 5.33 -3.83 -5.35
N TYR A 368 6.00 -4.73 -4.60
CA TYR A 368 7.45 -4.83 -4.56
C TYR A 368 8.05 -4.99 -5.97
N GLN A 369 7.47 -5.87 -6.79
CA GLN A 369 7.93 -6.06 -8.17
C GLN A 369 7.73 -4.82 -9.06
N LYS A 370 6.71 -4.00 -8.77
CA LYS A 370 6.42 -2.78 -9.51
C LYS A 370 7.29 -1.60 -9.09
N VAL A 371 7.49 -1.42 -7.80
CA VAL A 371 8.18 -0.24 -7.24
C VAL A 371 9.68 -0.39 -7.26
N GLY A 372 10.17 -1.61 -7.04
CA GLY A 372 11.57 -1.89 -6.91
C GLY A 372 12.17 -1.42 -5.57
N PRO A 373 13.51 -1.46 -5.45
CA PRO A 373 14.20 -0.95 -4.28
C PRO A 373 13.84 0.51 -4.02
N LEU A 374 13.61 0.84 -2.76
CA LEU A 374 13.35 2.21 -2.35
C LEU A 374 14.64 3.02 -2.40
N PRO A 375 14.72 4.09 -3.19
CA PRO A 375 15.98 4.81 -3.44
C PRO A 375 16.51 5.58 -2.23
N TYR A 376 15.68 5.75 -1.21
CA TYR A 376 15.98 6.49 0.03
C TYR A 376 15.98 5.60 1.28
N ALA A 377 15.71 4.32 1.15
CA ALA A 377 15.77 3.35 2.26
C ALA A 377 17.22 2.87 2.42
N SER A 378 17.99 3.53 3.25
CA SER A 378 19.25 2.95 3.73
C SER A 378 18.93 1.88 4.79
N GLY A 379 18.76 0.62 4.37
CA GLY A 379 18.99 -0.54 5.22
C GLY A 379 18.17 -0.71 6.51
N ALA A 380 17.03 -0.09 6.67
CA ALA A 380 16.12 -0.35 7.77
C ALA A 380 15.22 -1.54 7.44
N GLY A 381 15.81 -2.71 7.29
CA GLY A 381 15.10 -3.97 7.26
C GLY A 381 14.61 -4.30 8.67
N GLY A 382 13.52 -3.69 9.10
CA GLY A 382 12.74 -4.15 10.22
C GLY A 382 11.83 -5.28 9.76
N SER A 383 12.32 -6.52 9.70
CA SER A 383 11.42 -7.66 9.70
C SER A 383 10.68 -7.66 11.02
N CYS A 384 9.36 -7.73 11.01
CA CYS A 384 8.58 -8.10 12.19
C CYS A 384 9.12 -9.45 12.69
N GLY A 385 10.02 -9.41 13.68
CA GLY A 385 10.29 -10.56 14.53
C GLY A 385 9.07 -10.67 15.46
N ALA A 386 8.17 -11.59 15.18
CA ALA A 386 7.21 -12.09 16.15
C ALA A 386 7.87 -13.18 16.97
#